data_165450cfc08269ba1ed0410c9cd51ae3
#
_entry.id   165450cfc08269ba1ed0410c9cd51ae3
#
_cell.length_a   1.000
_cell.length_b   1.000
_cell.length_c   1.000
_cell.angle_alpha   90.00
_cell.angle_beta   90.00
_cell.angle_gamma   90.00
#
_symmetry.space_group_name_H-M   'P 1'
#
loop_
_entity.id
_entity.type
_entity.pdbx_description
1 polymer ?
#
loop_
_entity_poly.entity_id
_entity_poly.type
_entity_poly.pdbx_seq_one_letter_code
_entity_poly.pdbx_strand_id
1 'polypeptide(L)'
;MKKIFFVLMILFTGTEAFNQQKQLKDLIGRWEIVGEQSDSASLDIIDSSTIILSYMGERKKIIEYKIDFQRSPIWFDFSTGDSSSTLMVKSLLEVMNDSMIKWQLFVDEDRTEHFSSTKGELYYLRKAKPSAITAMVNN
;
A
#
# COMPACT_ATOMS: atom_id res chain seq x y z
N MET A 1 51.15 24.35 -38.83
CA MET A 1 50.72 23.18 -38.04
C MET A 1 49.35 23.50 -37.39
N LYS A 2 48.30 22.96 -37.90
CA LYS A 2 46.96 23.12 -37.31
C LYS A 2 46.75 22.01 -36.28
N LYS A 3 46.75 22.34 -35.02
CA LYS A 3 46.36 21.40 -33.94
C LYS A 3 44.84 21.25 -33.95
N ILE A 4 44.33 20.12 -34.38
CA ILE A 4 42.93 19.77 -34.28
C ILE A 4 42.70 19.33 -32.86
N PHE A 5 41.97 20.21 -32.11
CA PHE A 5 41.48 19.88 -30.78
C PHE A 5 40.22 19.06 -30.94
N PHE A 6 40.31 17.75 -30.75
CA PHE A 6 39.18 16.86 -30.70
C PHE A 6 38.55 17.03 -29.31
N VAL A 7 37.50 17.85 -29.23
CA VAL A 7 36.65 17.89 -28.04
C VAL A 7 35.75 16.69 -28.06
N LEU A 8 36.14 15.69 -27.32
CA LEU A 8 35.29 14.50 -27.06
C LEU A 8 34.16 14.95 -26.15
N MET A 9 33.01 15.30 -26.73
CA MET A 9 31.79 15.61 -26.02
C MET A 9 31.18 14.30 -25.53
N ILE A 10 31.52 13.89 -24.30
CA ILE A 10 30.88 12.76 -23.63
C ILE A 10 29.46 13.19 -23.30
N LEU A 11 28.53 12.78 -24.15
CA LEU A 11 27.10 12.83 -23.83
C LEU A 11 26.87 11.84 -22.68
N PHE A 12 26.90 12.34 -21.47
CA PHE A 12 26.29 11.68 -20.33
C PHE A 12 24.78 11.65 -20.59
N THR A 13 24.31 10.63 -21.28
CA THR A 13 22.90 10.25 -21.21
C THR A 13 22.67 9.69 -19.82
N GLY A 14 22.37 10.58 -18.87
CA GLY A 14 21.84 10.18 -17.59
C GLY A 14 20.55 9.44 -17.87
N THR A 15 20.60 8.12 -17.83
CA THR A 15 19.39 7.33 -17.66
C THR A 15 18.88 7.62 -16.26
N GLU A 16 18.06 8.67 -16.15
CA GLU A 16 17.25 8.82 -14.95
C GLU A 16 16.36 7.59 -14.91
N ALA A 17 16.71 6.66 -14.04
CA ALA A 17 15.81 5.59 -13.67
C ALA A 17 14.60 6.29 -13.05
N PHE A 18 13.51 6.39 -13.81
CA PHE A 18 12.22 6.80 -13.30
C PHE A 18 11.78 5.73 -12.28
N ASN A 19 12.24 5.89 -11.06
CA ASN A 19 11.62 5.25 -9.92
C ASN A 19 10.22 5.84 -9.82
N GLN A 20 9.26 5.18 -10.49
CA GLN A 20 7.86 5.58 -10.36
C GLN A 20 7.48 5.42 -8.90
N GLN A 21 7.39 6.56 -8.22
CA GLN A 21 6.92 6.60 -6.85
C GLN A 21 5.52 5.99 -6.80
N LYS A 22 5.35 4.99 -5.94
CA LYS A 22 4.03 4.39 -5.69
C LYS A 22 3.06 5.46 -5.21
N GLN A 23 1.84 5.37 -5.68
CA GLN A 23 0.73 6.27 -5.37
C GLN A 23 -0.49 5.44 -4.98
N LEU A 24 -1.47 6.08 -4.36
CA LEU A 24 -2.70 5.41 -3.95
C LEU A 24 -3.41 4.70 -5.11
N LYS A 25 -3.38 5.27 -6.32
CA LYS A 25 -3.95 4.64 -7.51
C LYS A 25 -3.37 3.24 -7.80
N ASP A 26 -2.14 2.99 -7.42
CA ASP A 26 -1.48 1.69 -7.61
C ASP A 26 -1.99 0.63 -6.62
N LEU A 27 -2.65 1.06 -5.56
CA LEU A 27 -3.22 0.21 -4.52
C LEU A 27 -4.73 0.01 -4.66
N ILE A 28 -5.39 0.65 -5.63
CA ILE A 28 -6.84 0.49 -5.82
C ILE A 28 -7.16 -0.97 -6.11
N GLY A 29 -8.13 -1.51 -5.39
CA GLY A 29 -8.61 -2.87 -5.51
C GLY A 29 -8.90 -3.50 -4.15
N ARG A 30 -9.27 -4.76 -4.18
CA ARG A 30 -9.50 -5.56 -2.99
C ARG A 30 -8.25 -6.39 -2.70
N TRP A 31 -7.79 -6.30 -1.46
CA TRP A 31 -6.64 -7.04 -0.94
C TRP A 31 -7.10 -7.97 0.17
N GLU A 32 -6.85 -9.26 0.01
CA GLU A 32 -7.29 -10.30 0.94
C GLU A 32 -6.09 -10.89 1.68
N ILE A 33 -6.25 -11.15 2.98
CA ILE A 33 -5.19 -11.75 3.79
C ILE A 33 -4.88 -13.15 3.26
N VAL A 34 -3.59 -13.44 3.12
CA VAL A 34 -3.08 -14.76 2.75
C VAL A 34 -2.94 -15.61 4.01
N GLY A 35 -3.55 -16.79 4.06
CA GLY A 35 -3.45 -17.72 5.16
C GLY A 35 -4.78 -18.42 5.49
N GLU A 36 -4.81 -19.12 6.62
CA GLU A 36 -5.94 -19.95 7.03
C GLU A 36 -7.22 -19.16 7.34
N GLN A 37 -7.10 -17.84 7.53
CA GLN A 37 -8.23 -16.94 7.80
C GLN A 37 -8.49 -15.95 6.66
N SER A 38 -8.14 -16.33 5.45
CA SER A 38 -8.24 -15.45 4.28
C SER A 38 -9.65 -14.92 4.03
N ASP A 39 -10.68 -15.67 4.40
CA ASP A 39 -12.07 -15.27 4.17
C ASP A 39 -12.57 -14.23 5.18
N SER A 40 -11.83 -13.95 6.25
CA SER A 40 -12.28 -13.13 7.36
C SER A 40 -11.75 -11.70 7.35
N ALA A 41 -10.77 -11.38 6.50
CA ALA A 41 -10.17 -10.05 6.49
C ALA A 41 -9.77 -9.59 5.10
N SER A 42 -10.10 -8.34 4.79
CA SER A 42 -9.73 -7.70 3.53
C SER A 42 -9.60 -6.19 3.68
N LEU A 43 -8.81 -5.60 2.79
CA LEU A 43 -8.67 -4.16 2.63
C LEU A 43 -9.17 -3.79 1.23
N ASP A 44 -10.27 -3.05 1.16
CA ASP A 44 -10.84 -2.55 -0.09
C ASP A 44 -10.46 -1.08 -0.27
N ILE A 45 -9.60 -0.79 -1.22
CA ILE A 45 -9.28 0.59 -1.62
C ILE A 45 -10.05 0.88 -2.89
N ILE A 46 -11.14 1.63 -2.76
CA ILE A 46 -12.06 1.93 -3.85
C ILE A 46 -11.61 3.17 -4.61
N ASP A 47 -11.33 4.23 -3.85
CA ASP A 47 -10.79 5.49 -4.34
C ASP A 47 -10.10 6.25 -3.19
N SER A 48 -9.68 7.49 -3.44
CA SER A 48 -9.02 8.31 -2.42
C SER A 48 -9.92 8.72 -1.25
N SER A 49 -11.23 8.56 -1.38
CA SER A 49 -12.20 8.92 -0.36
C SER A 49 -12.81 7.72 0.35
N THR A 50 -12.63 6.52 -0.19
CA THR A 50 -13.32 5.32 0.28
C THR A 50 -12.36 4.15 0.42
N ILE A 51 -11.99 3.85 1.65
CA ILE A 51 -11.22 2.68 2.03
C ILE A 51 -12.00 1.93 3.09
N ILE A 52 -12.18 0.62 2.90
CA ILE A 52 -12.97 -0.23 3.78
C ILE A 52 -12.10 -1.37 4.29
N LEU A 53 -12.08 -1.51 5.59
CA LEU A 53 -11.42 -2.64 6.26
C LEU A 53 -12.49 -3.63 6.72
N SER A 54 -12.37 -4.87 6.28
CA SER A 54 -13.21 -5.98 6.75
C SER A 54 -12.40 -6.89 7.65
N TYR A 55 -12.92 -7.20 8.82
CA TYR A 55 -12.27 -8.06 9.79
C TYR A 55 -13.31 -8.79 10.64
N MET A 56 -13.20 -10.10 10.77
CA MET A 56 -14.12 -10.95 11.55
C MET A 56 -15.61 -10.70 11.25
N GLY A 57 -15.96 -10.56 9.97
CA GLY A 57 -17.33 -10.30 9.52
C GLY A 57 -17.82 -8.87 9.65
N GLU A 58 -17.05 -7.98 10.26
CA GLU A 58 -17.35 -6.56 10.35
C GLU A 58 -16.68 -5.78 9.22
N ARG A 59 -17.42 -4.86 8.62
CA ARG A 59 -16.91 -3.92 7.62
C ARG A 59 -16.91 -2.52 8.22
N LYS A 60 -15.74 -1.89 8.24
CA LYS A 60 -15.57 -0.53 8.76
C LYS A 60 -14.95 0.35 7.69
N LYS A 61 -15.62 1.45 7.37
CA LYS A 61 -15.02 2.49 6.55
C LYS A 61 -13.94 3.20 7.36
N ILE A 62 -12.78 3.39 6.76
CA ILE A 62 -11.72 4.23 7.32
C ILE A 62 -12.20 5.69 7.27
N ILE A 63 -12.21 6.34 8.43
CA ILE A 63 -12.73 7.71 8.60
C ILE A 63 -11.72 8.72 8.07
N GLU A 64 -10.48 8.58 8.52
CA GLU A 64 -9.35 9.43 8.13
C GLU A 64 -8.13 8.57 7.90
N TYR A 65 -7.30 8.95 6.96
CA TYR A 65 -6.04 8.27 6.73
C TYR A 65 -4.96 9.24 6.21
N LYS A 66 -3.72 8.84 6.42
CA LYS A 66 -2.55 9.49 5.87
C LYS A 66 -1.59 8.43 5.37
N ILE A 67 -1.20 8.53 4.10
CA ILE A 67 -0.21 7.64 3.49
C ILE A 67 0.99 8.48 3.05
N ASP A 68 2.17 8.11 3.51
CA ASP A 68 3.42 8.72 3.10
C ASP A 68 4.20 7.76 2.20
N PHE A 69 4.02 7.93 0.89
CA PHE A 69 4.66 7.10 -0.13
C PHE A 69 6.16 7.42 -0.33
N GLN A 70 6.67 8.46 0.26
CA GLN A 70 8.10 8.81 0.20
C GLN A 70 8.94 7.98 1.16
N ARG A 71 8.30 7.32 2.12
CA ARG A 71 8.98 6.45 3.08
C ARG A 71 9.05 5.01 2.58
N SER A 72 10.09 4.31 2.98
CA SER A 72 10.29 2.88 2.72
C SER A 72 10.69 2.18 4.04
N PRO A 73 9.79 1.40 4.67
CA PRO A 73 8.40 1.10 4.26
C PRO A 73 7.48 2.34 4.24
N ILE A 74 6.41 2.26 3.48
CA ILE A 74 5.37 3.29 3.40
C ILE A 74 4.66 3.39 4.75
N TRP A 75 4.45 4.61 5.24
CA TRP A 75 3.63 4.84 6.42
C TRP A 75 2.17 4.99 6.02
N PHE A 76 1.31 4.18 6.61
CA PHE A 76 -0.12 4.24 6.42
C PHE A 76 -0.83 4.30 7.76
N ASP A 77 -1.19 5.50 8.19
CA ASP A 77 -1.91 5.75 9.43
C ASP A 77 -3.38 5.98 9.11
N PHE A 78 -4.25 5.40 9.90
CA PHE A 78 -5.69 5.51 9.67
C PHE A 78 -6.48 5.42 10.96
N SER A 79 -7.71 5.92 10.93
CA SER A 79 -8.68 5.76 12.02
C SER A 79 -9.92 5.03 11.55
N THR A 80 -10.41 4.17 12.42
CA THR A 80 -11.68 3.46 12.27
C THR A 80 -12.53 3.69 13.49
N GLY A 81 -13.83 3.48 13.38
CA GLY A 81 -14.75 3.59 14.50
C GLY A 81 -16.04 4.27 14.12
N ASP A 82 -16.76 4.70 15.13
CA ASP A 82 -17.99 5.45 15.01
C ASP A 82 -17.90 6.78 15.79
N SER A 83 -19.01 7.50 15.90
CA SER A 83 -19.06 8.79 16.61
C SER A 83 -18.77 8.68 18.11
N SER A 84 -18.87 7.49 18.70
CA SER A 84 -18.65 7.24 20.12
C SER A 84 -17.26 6.72 20.45
N SER A 85 -16.57 6.10 19.49
CA SER A 85 -15.28 5.45 19.70
C SER A 85 -14.47 5.44 18.42
N THR A 86 -13.30 6.07 18.45
CA THR A 86 -12.36 6.11 17.32
C THR A 86 -11.06 5.42 17.71
N LEU A 87 -10.63 4.47 16.89
CA LEU A 87 -9.35 3.79 17.01
C LEU A 87 -8.38 4.33 15.97
N MET A 88 -7.23 4.83 16.43
CA MET A 88 -6.12 5.24 15.55
C MET A 88 -5.14 4.08 15.41
N VAL A 89 -4.82 3.72 14.18
CA VAL A 89 -3.86 2.65 13.86
C VAL A 89 -2.71 3.24 13.05
N LYS A 90 -1.49 2.98 13.49
CA LYS A 90 -0.27 3.26 12.73
C LYS A 90 0.15 1.99 12.01
N SER A 91 0.66 2.11 10.80
CA SER A 91 1.09 0.93 10.07
C SER A 91 2.26 1.16 9.11
N LEU A 92 2.92 0.08 8.74
CA LEU A 92 3.93 0.00 7.70
C LEU A 92 3.41 -0.86 6.56
N LEU A 93 3.57 -0.37 5.33
CA LEU A 93 3.13 -1.05 4.14
C LEU A 93 4.26 -1.13 3.12
N GLU A 94 4.42 -2.29 2.50
CA GLU A 94 5.37 -2.51 1.40
C GLU A 94 4.66 -3.19 0.23
N VAL A 95 4.78 -2.62 -0.94
CA VAL A 95 4.31 -3.23 -2.18
C VAL A 95 5.38 -4.21 -2.66
N MET A 96 5.13 -5.50 -2.50
CA MET A 96 6.08 -6.55 -2.88
C MET A 96 6.11 -6.76 -4.40
N ASN A 97 4.94 -6.73 -5.03
CA ASN A 97 4.74 -6.81 -6.47
C ASN A 97 3.31 -6.35 -6.82
N ASP A 98 2.89 -6.50 -8.06
CA ASP A 98 1.57 -6.05 -8.53
C ASP A 98 0.38 -6.76 -7.86
N SER A 99 0.62 -7.89 -7.20
CA SER A 99 -0.43 -8.72 -6.59
C SER A 99 -0.27 -8.98 -5.10
N MET A 100 0.82 -8.52 -4.49
CA MET A 100 1.12 -8.78 -3.07
C MET A 100 1.58 -7.52 -2.36
N ILE A 101 1.04 -7.32 -1.16
CA ILE A 101 1.51 -6.31 -0.21
C ILE A 101 1.82 -6.95 1.13
N LYS A 102 2.78 -6.38 1.83
CA LYS A 102 3.14 -6.69 3.21
C LYS A 102 2.70 -5.53 4.08
N TRP A 103 1.94 -5.80 5.12
CA TRP A 103 1.32 -4.78 5.96
C TRP A 103 1.46 -5.12 7.44
N GLN A 104 2.02 -4.23 8.21
CA GLN A 104 2.16 -4.40 9.66
C GLN A 104 1.41 -3.31 10.41
N LEU A 105 0.50 -3.73 11.29
CA LEU A 105 -0.35 -2.87 12.10
C LEU A 105 0.21 -2.72 13.51
N PHE A 106 0.20 -1.50 14.03
CA PHE A 106 0.58 -1.16 15.39
C PHE A 106 -0.62 -0.50 16.07
N VAL A 107 -1.36 -1.29 16.84
CA VAL A 107 -2.55 -0.85 17.58
C VAL A 107 -2.13 -0.57 19.02
N ASP A 108 -2.40 0.64 19.51
CA ASP A 108 -2.03 1.10 20.86
C ASP A 108 -0.52 0.97 21.17
N GLU A 109 0.33 0.94 20.17
CA GLU A 109 1.78 0.95 20.34
C GLU A 109 2.46 1.81 19.27
N ASP A 110 3.69 2.21 19.52
CA ASP A 110 4.46 3.01 18.59
C ASP A 110 4.92 2.19 17.39
N ARG A 111 4.81 2.81 16.20
CA ARG A 111 5.34 2.24 14.97
C ARG A 111 6.86 2.18 15.03
N THR A 112 7.42 1.06 14.56
CA THR A 112 8.84 0.91 14.30
C THR A 112 9.21 1.52 12.94
N GLU A 113 10.48 1.85 12.71
CA GLU A 113 10.93 2.38 11.42
C GLU A 113 10.94 1.32 10.32
N HIS A 114 11.17 0.06 10.70
CA HIS A 114 11.20 -1.10 9.84
C HIS A 114 10.22 -2.16 10.34
N PHE A 115 9.91 -3.14 9.49
CA PHE A 115 9.10 -4.28 9.91
C PHE A 115 9.75 -4.97 11.11
N SER A 116 8.94 -5.24 12.11
CA SER A 116 9.37 -5.81 13.38
C SER A 116 8.91 -7.27 13.50
N SER A 117 9.77 -8.12 14.06
CA SER A 117 9.40 -9.49 14.41
C SER A 117 8.80 -9.62 15.82
N THR A 118 8.86 -8.55 16.62
CA THR A 118 8.45 -8.56 18.03
C THR A 118 7.30 -7.61 18.36
N LYS A 119 7.00 -6.66 17.49
CA LYS A 119 5.94 -5.64 17.69
C LYS A 119 4.98 -5.63 16.52
N GLY A 120 3.75 -5.23 16.78
CA GLY A 120 2.70 -5.14 15.78
C GLY A 120 2.24 -6.49 15.25
N GLU A 121 1.28 -6.46 14.38
CA GLU A 121 0.72 -7.64 13.70
C GLU A 121 1.06 -7.57 12.21
N LEU A 122 1.72 -8.59 11.70
CA LEU A 122 2.18 -8.65 10.31
C LEU A 122 1.24 -9.48 9.46
N TYR A 123 0.83 -8.90 8.34
CA TYR A 123 -0.04 -9.54 7.35
C TYR A 123 0.58 -9.49 5.95
N TYR A 124 0.31 -10.53 5.18
CA TYR A 124 0.52 -10.55 3.74
C TYR A 124 -0.84 -10.56 3.06
N LEU A 125 -1.05 -9.67 2.12
CA LEU A 125 -2.31 -9.54 1.40
C LEU A 125 -2.08 -9.77 -0.09
N ARG A 126 -3.01 -10.49 -0.71
CA ARG A 126 -3.02 -10.74 -2.14
C ARG A 126 -4.16 -9.97 -2.79
N LYS A 127 -3.87 -9.38 -3.92
CA LYS A 127 -4.91 -8.71 -4.71
C LYS A 127 -5.92 -9.73 -5.21
N ALA A 128 -7.19 -9.53 -4.88
CA ALA A 128 -8.27 -10.37 -5.34
C ALA A 128 -8.47 -10.19 -6.84
N LYS A 129 -8.78 -11.29 -7.54
CA LYS A 129 -9.17 -11.23 -8.94
C LYS A 129 -10.60 -10.67 -9.02
N PRO A 130 -10.93 -9.86 -10.05
CA PRO A 130 -12.30 -9.45 -10.29
C PRO A 130 -13.22 -10.67 -10.36
N SER A 131 -14.35 -10.66 -9.63
CA SER A 131 -15.30 -11.76 -9.70
C SER A 131 -15.92 -11.82 -11.10
N ALA A 132 -16.20 -13.05 -11.59
CA ALA A 132 -16.84 -13.27 -12.88
C ALA A 132 -18.22 -12.57 -12.99
N ILE A 133 -18.88 -12.28 -11.88
CA ILE A 133 -20.16 -11.57 -11.79
C ILE A 133 -19.99 -10.09 -12.20
N THR A 134 -18.88 -9.45 -11.85
CA THR A 134 -18.62 -8.07 -12.24
C THR A 134 -18.34 -7.94 -13.75
N ALA A 135 -17.77 -8.97 -14.36
CA ALA A 135 -17.53 -9.01 -15.80
C ALA A 135 -18.82 -9.18 -16.63
N MET A 136 -19.89 -9.76 -16.08
CA MET A 136 -21.18 -9.96 -16.74
C MET A 136 -22.06 -8.70 -16.74
N VAL A 137 -21.83 -7.75 -15.85
CA VAL A 137 -22.64 -6.53 -15.71
C VAL A 137 -22.19 -5.43 -16.68
N ASN A 138 -20.98 -5.55 -17.22
CA ASN A 138 -20.39 -4.53 -18.12
C ASN A 138 -20.45 -4.91 -19.61
N ASN A 139 -21.21 -5.91 -20.00
CA ASN A 139 -21.45 -6.27 -21.39
C ASN A 139 -22.88 -5.90 -21.81
#